data_fabc862ed32609de008c41bb483582d2
#
_entry.id   fabc862ed32609de008c41bb483582d2
#
_cell.length_a   1.000
_cell.length_b   1.000
_cell.length_c   1.000
_cell.angle_alpha   90.00
_cell.angle_beta   90.00
_cell.angle_gamma   90.00
#
_symmetry.space_group_name_H-M   'P 1'
#
loop_
_entity.id
_entity.type
_entity.pdbx_description
1 polymer ?
#
loop_
_entity_poly.entity_id
_entity_poly.type
_entity_poly.pdbx_seq_one_letter_code
_entity_poly.pdbx_strand_id
1 'polypeptide(L)'
;MASEAVPEIRPAAVLFDLTGEVALVTRTMSHARTEIDALLGRHGGYLASEDTTNDRSGAPERSVLVMRVPEPAFDAVMDELVEIGRTERADRSAEDVTTQVIDVDTRVATQEASLARLQRFLRQAVNVDDMIRLESEIATRQAALESLKAQQ
;
A
#
# COMPACT_ATOMS: atom_id res chain seq x y z
N MET A 1 -12.12 8.54 -48.55
CA MET A 1 -12.94 8.40 -47.33
C MET A 1 -11.97 8.28 -46.17
N ALA A 2 -11.89 9.31 -45.33
CA ALA A 2 -11.10 9.23 -44.12
C ALA A 2 -11.83 8.28 -43.15
N SER A 3 -11.19 7.18 -42.79
CA SER A 3 -11.63 6.34 -41.69
C SER A 3 -11.46 7.15 -40.40
N GLU A 4 -12.54 7.61 -39.80
CA GLU A 4 -12.49 8.15 -38.45
C GLU A 4 -12.02 7.03 -37.54
N ALA A 5 -10.80 7.17 -37.04
CA ALA A 5 -10.31 6.29 -35.97
C ALA A 5 -11.20 6.51 -34.74
N VAL A 6 -12.03 5.53 -34.43
CA VAL A 6 -12.74 5.49 -33.15
C VAL A 6 -11.67 5.49 -32.05
N PRO A 7 -11.69 6.46 -31.12
CA PRO A 7 -10.72 6.44 -30.03
C PRO A 7 -10.88 5.13 -29.27
N GLU A 8 -9.83 4.35 -29.25
CA GLU A 8 -9.76 3.13 -28.46
C GLU A 8 -9.92 3.52 -27.00
N ILE A 9 -11.08 3.25 -26.41
CA ILE A 9 -11.30 3.42 -24.98
C ILE A 9 -10.49 2.32 -24.32
N ARG A 10 -9.29 2.66 -23.84
CA ARG A 10 -8.53 1.76 -22.98
C ARG A 10 -9.34 1.56 -21.70
N PRO A 11 -9.70 0.32 -21.33
CA PRO A 11 -10.33 0.10 -20.04
C PRO A 11 -9.42 0.67 -18.97
N ALA A 12 -9.99 1.39 -18.01
CA ALA A 12 -9.25 1.85 -16.84
C ALA A 12 -8.57 0.63 -16.20
N ALA A 13 -7.29 0.76 -15.86
CA ALA A 13 -6.57 -0.30 -15.18
C ALA A 13 -7.33 -0.70 -13.90
N VAL A 14 -7.63 -1.98 -13.76
CA VAL A 14 -8.23 -2.52 -12.53
C VAL A 14 -7.12 -2.73 -11.52
N LEU A 15 -7.30 -2.18 -10.32
CA LEU A 15 -6.33 -2.28 -9.22
C LEU A 15 -6.83 -3.29 -8.20
N PHE A 16 -5.95 -4.23 -7.83
CA PHE A 16 -6.23 -5.24 -6.81
C PHE A 16 -5.31 -5.08 -5.62
N ASP A 17 -5.86 -5.23 -4.42
CA ASP A 17 -5.08 -5.51 -3.23
C ASP A 17 -4.99 -7.03 -3.06
N LEU A 18 -3.77 -7.57 -3.23
CA LEU A 18 -3.51 -8.99 -3.14
C LEU A 18 -2.95 -9.31 -1.75
N THR A 19 -3.63 -10.20 -1.05
CA THR A 19 -3.19 -10.71 0.24
C THR A 19 -3.05 -12.22 0.21
N GLY A 20 -2.01 -12.72 0.86
CA GLY A 20 -1.78 -14.14 1.01
C GLY A 20 -1.34 -14.46 2.42
N GLU A 21 -1.82 -15.59 2.94
CA GLU A 21 -1.41 -16.13 4.22
C GLU A 21 -0.94 -17.56 4.01
N VAL A 22 0.25 -17.86 4.49
CA VAL A 22 0.83 -19.20 4.45
C VAL A 22 1.28 -19.58 5.86
N ALA A 23 0.75 -20.67 6.37
CA ALA A 23 1.19 -21.29 7.63
C ALA A 23 2.06 -22.49 7.32
N LEU A 24 3.30 -22.44 7.76
CA LEU A 24 4.31 -23.48 7.55
C LEU A 24 4.80 -24.05 8.88
N VAL A 25 5.11 -25.34 8.85
CA VAL A 25 5.85 -26.00 9.93
C VAL A 25 7.23 -26.39 9.40
N THR A 26 8.25 -26.00 10.13
CA THR A 26 9.65 -26.30 9.81
C THR A 26 10.38 -26.81 11.04
N ARG A 27 11.36 -27.71 10.81
CA ARG A 27 12.25 -28.18 11.87
C ARG A 27 13.36 -27.20 12.19
N THR A 28 13.67 -26.29 11.27
CA THR A 28 14.76 -25.33 11.38
C THR A 28 14.28 -23.94 10.98
N MET A 29 13.89 -23.16 11.97
CA MET A 29 13.39 -21.78 11.78
C MET A 29 14.41 -20.89 11.11
N SER A 30 15.68 -20.96 11.51
CA SER A 30 16.74 -20.15 10.94
C SER A 30 16.99 -20.43 9.46
N HIS A 31 16.89 -21.68 9.04
CA HIS A 31 17.01 -22.07 7.64
C HIS A 31 15.82 -21.54 6.81
N ALA A 32 14.61 -21.74 7.32
CA ALA A 32 13.39 -21.22 6.68
C ALA A 32 13.45 -19.70 6.54
N ARG A 33 13.92 -19.00 7.56
CA ARG A 33 14.07 -17.55 7.56
C ARG A 33 15.07 -17.07 6.50
N THR A 34 16.18 -17.77 6.35
CA THR A 34 17.20 -17.49 5.32
C THR A 34 16.63 -17.71 3.92
N GLU A 35 15.87 -18.77 3.71
CA GLU A 35 15.21 -19.04 2.43
C GLU A 35 14.16 -17.97 2.08
N ILE A 36 13.41 -17.50 3.06
CA ILE A 36 12.44 -16.40 2.87
C ILE A 36 13.16 -15.11 2.47
N ASP A 37 14.27 -14.76 3.12
CA ASP A 37 15.06 -13.58 2.74
C ASP A 37 15.59 -13.67 1.31
N ALA A 38 16.10 -14.82 0.91
CA ALA A 38 16.58 -15.07 -0.45
C ALA A 38 15.45 -14.95 -1.47
N LEU A 39 14.28 -15.50 -1.17
CA LEU A 39 13.08 -15.43 -2.00
C LEU A 39 12.59 -13.99 -2.17
N LEU A 40 12.51 -13.22 -1.12
CA LEU A 40 12.14 -11.80 -1.18
C LEU A 40 13.13 -11.00 -2.02
N GLY A 41 14.43 -11.25 -1.86
CA GLY A 41 15.47 -10.59 -2.66
C GLY A 41 15.36 -10.89 -4.15
N ARG A 42 15.03 -12.13 -4.54
CA ARG A 42 14.82 -12.52 -5.94
C ARG A 42 13.63 -11.85 -6.60
N HIS A 43 12.59 -11.56 -5.82
CA HIS A 43 11.32 -11.03 -6.32
C HIS A 43 11.14 -9.53 -6.05
N GLY A 44 12.14 -8.85 -5.51
CA GLY A 44 12.07 -7.41 -5.22
C GLY A 44 11.15 -7.06 -4.04
N GLY A 45 10.88 -8.04 -3.18
CA GLY A 45 10.11 -7.85 -1.97
C GLY A 45 10.94 -7.48 -0.76
N TYR A 46 10.27 -7.17 0.33
CA TYR A 46 10.93 -6.89 1.61
C TYR A 46 10.07 -7.32 2.80
N LEU A 47 10.73 -7.52 3.93
CA LEU A 47 10.09 -7.84 5.19
C LEU A 47 9.57 -6.54 5.84
N ALA A 48 8.27 -6.44 6.04
CA ALA A 48 7.64 -5.28 6.68
C ALA A 48 7.63 -5.39 8.20
N SER A 49 7.40 -6.59 8.74
CA SER A 49 7.47 -6.85 10.17
C SER A 49 7.79 -8.31 10.46
N GLU A 50 8.36 -8.55 11.62
CA GLU A 50 8.65 -9.89 12.13
C GLU A 50 8.35 -9.92 13.64
N ASP A 51 7.57 -10.87 14.07
CA ASP A 51 7.26 -11.13 15.47
C ASP A 51 7.55 -12.59 15.78
N THR A 52 8.53 -12.83 16.64
CA THR A 52 8.98 -14.16 17.00
C THR A 52 8.74 -14.43 18.49
N THR A 53 8.03 -15.50 18.78
CA THR A 53 7.81 -16.00 20.12
C THR A 53 8.72 -17.20 20.38
N ASN A 54 9.39 -17.19 21.52
CA ASN A 54 10.30 -18.25 21.93
C ASN A 54 9.63 -19.19 22.93
N ASP A 55 10.07 -20.44 22.94
CA ASP A 55 9.70 -21.41 23.96
C ASP A 55 10.40 -21.14 25.30
N ARG A 56 10.15 -22.00 26.29
CA ARG A 56 10.74 -21.86 27.64
C ARG A 56 12.27 -22.01 27.66
N SER A 57 12.85 -22.64 26.63
CA SER A 57 14.30 -22.79 26.49
C SER A 57 14.97 -21.59 25.79
N GLY A 58 14.16 -20.66 25.29
CA GLY A 58 14.64 -19.51 24.49
C GLY A 58 14.79 -19.80 22.99
N ALA A 59 14.39 -21.01 22.53
CA ALA A 59 14.38 -21.35 21.11
C ALA A 59 13.13 -20.79 20.40
N PRO A 60 13.24 -20.33 19.14
CA PRO A 60 12.08 -19.84 18.41
C PRO A 60 11.00 -20.92 18.24
N GLU A 61 9.80 -20.66 18.71
CA GLU A 61 8.63 -21.56 18.61
C GLU A 61 7.70 -21.15 17.49
N ARG A 62 7.47 -19.87 17.35
CA ARG A 62 6.59 -19.30 16.36
C ARG A 62 7.13 -17.97 15.84
N SER A 63 7.07 -17.78 14.55
CA SER A 63 7.41 -16.49 13.94
C SER A 63 6.32 -16.07 12.95
N VAL A 64 5.87 -14.84 13.07
CA VAL A 64 4.92 -14.22 12.13
C VAL A 64 5.67 -13.17 11.34
N LEU A 65 5.71 -13.34 10.04
CA LEU A 65 6.38 -12.42 9.13
C LEU A 65 5.36 -11.76 8.22
N VAL A 66 5.43 -10.45 8.12
CA VAL A 66 4.64 -9.69 7.14
C VAL A 66 5.59 -9.21 6.05
N MET A 67 5.32 -9.63 4.84
CA MET A 67 6.15 -9.36 3.67
C MET A 67 5.38 -8.50 2.67
N ARG A 68 6.12 -7.63 1.98
CA ARG A 68 5.60 -6.83 0.88
C ARG A 68 6.32 -7.24 -0.40
N VAL A 69 5.55 -7.57 -1.42
CA VAL A 69 6.09 -7.97 -2.73
C VAL A 69 5.38 -7.20 -3.85
N PRO A 70 6.07 -6.93 -4.97
CA PRO A 70 5.42 -6.37 -6.15
C PRO A 70 4.29 -7.28 -6.64
N GLU A 71 3.19 -6.69 -7.09
CA GLU A 71 2.02 -7.43 -7.58
C GLU A 71 2.38 -8.52 -8.62
N PRO A 72 3.21 -8.25 -9.65
CA PRO A 72 3.58 -9.28 -10.63
C PRO A 72 4.31 -10.49 -10.03
N ALA A 73 4.97 -10.34 -8.89
CA ALA A 73 5.71 -11.40 -8.21
C ALA A 73 4.87 -12.16 -7.16
N PHE A 74 3.67 -11.69 -6.85
CA PHE A 74 2.86 -12.23 -5.76
C PHE A 74 2.61 -13.74 -5.88
N ASP A 75 2.15 -14.21 -7.02
CA ASP A 75 1.86 -15.64 -7.23
C ASP A 75 3.12 -16.50 -7.14
N ALA A 76 4.24 -16.05 -7.73
CA ALA A 76 5.51 -16.76 -7.66
C ALA A 76 6.01 -16.86 -6.22
N VAL A 77 5.90 -15.79 -5.44
CA VAL A 77 6.28 -15.77 -4.01
C VAL A 77 5.41 -16.74 -3.22
N MET A 78 4.10 -16.74 -3.43
CA MET A 78 3.19 -17.67 -2.76
C MET A 78 3.53 -19.14 -3.09
N ASP A 79 3.80 -19.43 -4.34
CA ASP A 79 4.16 -20.78 -4.78
C ASP A 79 5.49 -21.26 -4.18
N GLU A 80 6.48 -20.38 -4.06
CA GLU A 80 7.77 -20.72 -3.46
C GLU A 80 7.70 -20.82 -1.92
N LEU A 81 6.86 -20.02 -1.27
CA LEU A 81 6.67 -20.09 0.19
C LEU A 81 6.16 -21.46 0.64
N VAL A 82 5.22 -22.05 -0.08
CA VAL A 82 4.65 -23.34 0.30
C VAL A 82 5.65 -24.51 0.21
N GLU A 83 6.77 -24.31 -0.47
CA GLU A 83 7.84 -25.32 -0.62
C GLU A 83 8.91 -25.23 0.48
N ILE A 84 8.95 -24.17 1.27
CA ILE A 84 9.97 -23.95 2.31
C ILE A 84 9.81 -24.92 3.48
N GLY A 85 8.60 -25.33 3.79
CA GLY A 85 8.31 -26.27 4.88
C GLY A 85 7.02 -27.03 4.62
N ARG A 86 6.54 -27.74 5.63
CA ARG A 86 5.24 -28.42 5.53
C ARG A 86 4.13 -27.37 5.65
N THR A 87 3.38 -27.20 4.58
CA THR A 87 2.26 -26.26 4.54
C THR A 87 1.06 -26.81 5.30
N GLU A 88 0.61 -26.11 6.32
CA GLU A 88 -0.64 -26.41 7.02
C GLU A 88 -1.81 -25.65 6.42
N ARG A 89 -1.58 -24.42 5.97
CA ARG A 89 -2.59 -23.56 5.38
C ARG A 89 -1.95 -22.62 4.37
N ALA A 90 -2.66 -22.39 3.26
CA ALA A 90 -2.29 -21.39 2.27
C ALA A 90 -3.57 -20.77 1.73
N ASP A 91 -3.74 -19.47 1.95
CA ASP A 91 -4.88 -18.68 1.50
C ASP A 91 -4.41 -17.53 0.64
N ARG A 92 -5.17 -17.23 -0.41
CA ARG A 92 -4.96 -16.06 -1.28
C ARG A 92 -6.27 -15.30 -1.40
N SER A 93 -6.19 -13.99 -1.38
CA SER A 93 -7.34 -13.11 -1.57
C SER A 93 -6.96 -11.96 -2.49
N ALA A 94 -7.89 -11.55 -3.32
CA ALA A 94 -7.75 -10.38 -4.16
C ALA A 94 -8.97 -9.49 -3.96
N GLU A 95 -8.74 -8.24 -3.58
CA GLU A 95 -9.78 -7.24 -3.43
C GLU A 95 -9.61 -6.17 -4.51
N ASP A 96 -10.68 -5.89 -5.24
CA ASP A 96 -10.71 -4.80 -6.20
C ASP A 96 -10.82 -3.47 -5.46
N VAL A 97 -9.74 -2.70 -5.47
CA VAL A 97 -9.65 -1.40 -4.78
C VAL A 97 -9.68 -0.22 -5.77
N THR A 98 -9.98 -0.47 -7.03
CA THR A 98 -9.99 0.55 -8.09
C THR A 98 -10.85 1.74 -7.71
N THR A 99 -12.07 1.50 -7.25
CA THR A 99 -13.02 2.57 -6.83
C THR A 99 -12.48 3.34 -5.64
N GLN A 100 -11.89 2.68 -4.66
CA GLN A 100 -11.32 3.32 -3.47
C GLN A 100 -10.14 4.21 -3.82
N VAL A 101 -9.25 3.76 -4.70
CA VAL A 101 -8.10 4.55 -5.16
C VAL A 101 -8.57 5.77 -5.96
N ILE A 102 -9.52 5.62 -6.87
CA ILE A 102 -10.10 6.73 -7.63
C ILE A 102 -10.76 7.74 -6.71
N ASP A 103 -11.51 7.28 -5.69
CA ASP A 103 -12.14 8.17 -4.71
C ASP A 103 -11.11 8.99 -3.92
N VAL A 104 -10.06 8.35 -3.41
CA VAL A 104 -8.98 9.04 -2.69
C VAL A 104 -8.26 10.03 -3.61
N ASP A 105 -7.92 9.66 -4.83
CA ASP A 105 -7.26 10.53 -5.80
C ASP A 105 -8.12 11.74 -6.14
N THR A 106 -9.43 11.55 -6.32
CA THR A 106 -10.39 12.64 -6.56
C THR A 106 -10.45 13.60 -5.38
N ARG A 107 -10.48 13.08 -4.17
CA ARG A 107 -10.50 13.90 -2.95
C ARG A 107 -9.22 14.68 -2.76
N VAL A 108 -8.06 14.09 -3.07
CA VAL A 108 -6.76 14.79 -3.07
C VAL A 108 -6.79 15.96 -4.06
N ALA A 109 -7.19 15.73 -5.30
CA ALA A 109 -7.28 16.77 -6.33
C ALA A 109 -8.22 17.91 -5.91
N THR A 110 -9.37 17.61 -5.32
CA THR A 110 -10.34 18.59 -4.82
C THR A 110 -9.75 19.43 -3.69
N GLN A 111 -9.05 18.81 -2.75
CA GLN A 111 -8.41 19.52 -1.63
C GLN A 111 -7.25 20.39 -2.10
N GLU A 112 -6.45 19.94 -3.06
CA GLU A 112 -5.38 20.74 -3.67
C GLU A 112 -5.91 21.98 -4.36
N ALA A 113 -7.01 21.86 -5.12
CA ALA A 113 -7.66 22.99 -5.78
C ALA A 113 -8.25 24.00 -4.77
N SER A 114 -8.85 23.51 -3.70
CA SER A 114 -9.37 24.32 -2.60
C SER A 114 -8.26 25.09 -1.87
N LEU A 115 -7.15 24.40 -1.58
CA LEU A 115 -5.98 25.01 -0.94
C LEU A 115 -5.36 26.12 -1.81
N ALA A 116 -5.22 25.87 -3.11
CA ALA A 116 -4.71 26.87 -4.05
C ALA A 116 -5.59 28.12 -4.11
N ARG A 117 -6.92 27.96 -4.03
CA ARG A 117 -7.87 29.09 -3.96
C ARG A 117 -7.70 29.91 -2.68
N LEU A 118 -7.59 29.24 -1.54
CA LEU A 118 -7.38 29.90 -0.24
C LEU A 118 -6.05 30.68 -0.21
N GLN A 119 -5.01 30.10 -0.78
CA GLN A 119 -3.71 30.77 -0.89
C GLN A 119 -3.77 32.03 -1.77
N ARG A 120 -4.55 32.02 -2.85
CA ARG A 120 -4.80 33.21 -3.68
C ARG A 120 -5.58 34.26 -2.91
N PHE A 121 -6.59 33.93 -2.15
CA PHE A 121 -7.34 34.86 -1.31
C PHE A 121 -6.45 35.49 -0.24
N LEU A 122 -5.55 34.72 0.36
CA LEU A 122 -4.61 35.20 1.35
C LEU A 122 -3.70 36.30 0.74
N ARG A 123 -3.21 36.11 -0.49
CA ARG A 123 -2.40 37.09 -1.18
C ARG A 123 -3.15 38.37 -1.49
N GLN A 124 -4.46 38.34 -1.64
CA GLN A 124 -5.35 39.45 -1.93
C GLN A 124 -5.95 40.08 -0.68
N ALA A 125 -5.79 39.47 0.49
CA ALA A 125 -6.35 39.96 1.74
C ALA A 125 -5.69 41.28 2.16
N VAL A 126 -6.51 42.28 2.51
CA VAL A 126 -6.08 43.60 2.94
C VAL A 126 -6.24 43.75 4.45
N ASN A 127 -7.11 43.00 5.06
CA ASN A 127 -7.47 43.05 6.47
C ASN A 127 -6.73 41.93 7.25
N VAL A 128 -6.12 42.31 8.39
CA VAL A 128 -5.39 41.38 9.26
C VAL A 128 -6.30 40.25 9.79
N ASP A 129 -7.54 40.56 10.14
CA ASP A 129 -8.49 39.55 10.62
C ASP A 129 -8.80 38.47 9.55
N ASP A 130 -8.94 38.90 8.28
CA ASP A 130 -9.13 37.99 7.15
C ASP A 130 -7.89 37.15 6.88
N MET A 131 -6.70 37.74 7.01
CA MET A 131 -5.43 37.00 6.89
C MET A 131 -5.32 35.89 7.94
N ILE A 132 -5.66 36.18 9.19
CA ILE A 132 -5.63 35.21 10.29
C ILE A 132 -6.62 34.07 10.03
N ARG A 133 -7.84 34.36 9.57
CA ARG A 133 -8.83 33.35 9.23
C ARG A 133 -8.36 32.46 8.09
N LEU A 134 -7.82 33.05 7.03
CA LEU A 134 -7.33 32.31 5.87
C LEU A 134 -6.13 31.45 6.22
N GLU A 135 -5.18 31.94 7.01
CA GLU A 135 -4.04 31.14 7.47
C GLU A 135 -4.48 29.94 8.31
N SER A 136 -5.46 30.11 9.21
CA SER A 136 -6.03 29.04 10.00
C SER A 136 -6.74 27.99 9.11
N GLU A 137 -7.52 28.45 8.15
CA GLU A 137 -8.22 27.56 7.21
C GLU A 137 -7.23 26.80 6.31
N ILE A 138 -6.18 27.49 5.83
CA ILE A 138 -5.10 26.87 5.05
C ILE A 138 -4.41 25.77 5.85
N ALA A 139 -4.05 26.03 7.10
CA ALA A 139 -3.41 25.04 7.97
C ALA A 139 -4.28 23.79 8.17
N THR A 140 -5.59 23.97 8.40
CA THR A 140 -6.55 22.88 8.53
C THR A 140 -6.65 22.05 7.25
N ARG A 141 -6.70 22.69 6.10
CA ARG A 141 -6.79 22.02 4.80
C ARG A 141 -5.51 21.32 4.40
N GLN A 142 -4.35 21.88 4.73
CA GLN A 142 -3.07 21.22 4.53
C GLN A 142 -2.96 19.93 5.34
N ALA A 143 -3.37 19.94 6.60
CA ALA A 143 -3.38 18.75 7.44
C ALA A 143 -4.31 17.66 6.89
N ALA A 144 -5.51 18.06 6.42
CA ALA A 144 -6.45 17.13 5.78
C ALA A 144 -5.89 16.54 4.48
N LEU A 145 -5.22 17.37 3.66
CA LEU A 145 -4.59 16.93 2.42
C LEU A 145 -3.47 15.93 2.66
N GLU A 146 -2.60 16.18 3.63
CA GLU A 146 -1.53 15.25 3.99
C GLU A 146 -2.07 13.91 4.46
N SER A 147 -3.14 13.91 5.25
CA SER A 147 -3.83 12.70 5.67
C SER A 147 -4.38 11.90 4.49
N LEU A 148 -4.99 12.58 3.50
CA LEU A 148 -5.49 11.92 2.28
C LEU A 148 -4.35 11.37 1.42
N LYS A 149 -3.25 12.09 1.28
CA LYS A 149 -2.06 11.63 0.52
C LYS A 149 -1.44 10.39 1.14
N ALA A 150 -1.47 10.25 2.44
CA ALA A 150 -1.01 9.04 3.13
C ALA A 150 -1.85 7.80 2.81
N GLN A 151 -3.08 7.97 2.29
CA GLN A 151 -3.98 6.89 1.88
C GLN A 151 -3.84 6.50 0.40
N GLN A 152 -3.07 7.25 -0.36
CA GLN A 152 -2.86 6.94 -1.79
C GLN A 152 -2.03 5.67 -2.04
#